data_5644b53c981c5d7b9f134e8597ea3fd3
#
_entry.id   5644b53c981c5d7b9f134e8597ea3fd3
#
_cell.length_a   1.000
_cell.length_b   1.000
_cell.length_c   1.000
_cell.angle_alpha   90.00
_cell.angle_beta   90.00
_cell.angle_gamma   90.00
#
_symmetry.space_group_name_H-M   'P 1'
#
loop_
_entity.id
_entity.type
_entity.pdbx_description
1 polymer ?
#
loop_
_entity_poly.entity_id
_entity_poly.type
_entity_poly.pdbx_seq_one_letter_code
_entity_poly.pdbx_strand_id
1 'polypeptide(L)'
;VLSHDLEPNRAYAEVTRTARELKEVGPRLVNLKKNNKVALLYSIDSFHAIQYMPFDDRVNYQTVLHQMYGALYRLNAGVDFVFPNSTNFSDYKLIVVPPLYVADDALLKRLAEFVRQGGHLVVAFKSGFANEYSTVRWTKAPGPLREAAGFYYQEFANIRQPLKLKGDPLGIGDENNKVSVWAEFIIPETAEALANYDHPFYGKWPALTRNKYGKGTLTYEGTYLTDKLQEKILLDALNLAGLAGPDQQLSASVRVRHGVSNMGKNLHYYLNYSSSKQTFTYPYASGTDMLTRKRVDKSQAVELGPWDLALIEER
;
A
#
# COMPACT_ATOMS: atom_id res chain seq x y z
N VAL A 1 29.41 18.02 11.45
CA VAL A 1 28.75 17.79 12.75
C VAL A 1 29.27 18.75 13.81
N LEU A 2 30.56 19.01 13.83
CA LEU A 2 31.13 20.10 14.64
C LEU A 2 30.76 21.45 14.06
N SER A 3 30.78 22.49 14.88
CA SER A 3 30.67 23.89 14.47
C SER A 3 31.91 24.36 13.70
N HIS A 4 31.89 25.58 13.12
CA HIS A 4 33.02 26.14 12.38
C HIS A 4 34.28 26.37 13.25
N ASP A 5 34.10 26.45 14.55
CA ASP A 5 35.16 26.56 15.56
C ASP A 5 35.69 25.20 16.03
N LEU A 6 35.19 24.09 15.42
CA LEU A 6 35.51 22.71 15.71
C LEU A 6 35.08 22.25 17.12
N GLU A 7 34.26 23.01 17.81
CA GLU A 7 33.75 22.67 19.13
C GLU A 7 32.42 21.86 19.04
N PRO A 8 32.18 20.94 19.99
CA PRO A 8 30.92 20.21 20.09
C PRO A 8 29.74 21.17 20.32
N ASN A 9 28.69 20.99 19.51
CA ASN A 9 27.43 21.70 19.62
C ASN A 9 26.25 20.74 19.87
N ARG A 10 25.02 21.26 19.89
CA ARG A 10 23.81 20.45 20.07
C ARG A 10 23.71 19.30 19.07
N ALA A 11 23.97 19.55 17.78
CA ALA A 11 23.92 18.51 16.75
C ALA A 11 24.98 17.42 16.99
N TYR A 12 26.18 17.79 17.46
CA TYR A 12 27.20 16.82 17.82
C TYR A 12 26.75 15.92 18.97
N ALA A 13 26.09 16.46 19.99
CA ALA A 13 25.56 15.67 21.10
C ALA A 13 24.50 14.66 20.64
N GLU A 14 23.60 15.06 19.74
CA GLU A 14 22.57 14.18 19.16
C GLU A 14 23.18 13.06 18.32
N VAL A 15 24.12 13.38 17.44
CA VAL A 15 24.84 12.38 16.62
C VAL A 15 25.62 11.40 17.49
N THR A 16 26.27 11.90 18.55
CA THR A 16 27.02 11.05 19.49
C THR A 16 26.09 10.09 20.23
N ARG A 17 24.90 10.55 20.64
CA ARG A 17 23.90 9.69 21.24
C ARG A 17 23.46 8.59 20.25
N THR A 18 23.07 8.95 19.04
CA THR A 18 22.65 8.01 17.99
C THR A 18 23.74 6.99 17.67
N ALA A 19 24.99 7.44 17.54
CA ALA A 19 26.14 6.56 17.29
C ALA A 19 26.37 5.55 18.43
N ARG A 20 26.18 5.95 19.68
CA ARG A 20 26.27 5.06 20.84
C ARG A 20 25.16 4.03 20.83
N GLU A 21 23.91 4.44 20.61
CA GLU A 21 22.75 3.54 20.49
C GLU A 21 22.96 2.52 19.37
N LEU A 22 23.39 2.97 18.17
CA LEU A 22 23.70 2.08 17.06
C LEU A 22 24.88 1.13 17.34
N LYS A 23 25.89 1.56 18.08
CA LYS A 23 27.00 0.69 18.50
C LYS A 23 26.51 -0.46 19.38
N GLU A 24 25.52 -0.20 20.24
CA GLU A 24 24.95 -1.22 21.13
C GLU A 24 24.02 -2.19 20.40
N VAL A 25 23.06 -1.66 19.62
CA VAL A 25 22.02 -2.49 18.99
C VAL A 25 22.42 -3.00 17.61
N GLY A 26 23.32 -2.30 16.93
CA GLY A 26 23.73 -2.57 15.56
C GLY A 26 24.15 -4.02 15.28
N PRO A 27 24.96 -4.67 16.13
CA PRO A 27 25.34 -6.08 15.94
C PRO A 27 24.15 -7.05 15.79
N ARG A 28 22.99 -6.72 16.38
CA ARG A 28 21.74 -7.52 16.24
C ARG A 28 20.93 -7.14 15.01
N LEU A 29 21.15 -5.94 14.47
CA LEU A 29 20.42 -5.43 13.30
C LEU A 29 21.13 -5.77 11.98
N VAL A 30 22.38 -6.23 12.03
CA VAL A 30 23.10 -6.72 10.84
C VAL A 30 22.34 -7.89 10.23
N ASN A 31 22.14 -7.86 8.90
CA ASN A 31 21.38 -8.88 8.16
C ASN A 31 19.91 -9.02 8.63
N LEU A 32 19.32 -7.94 9.14
CA LEU A 32 17.90 -7.89 9.47
C LEU A 32 17.05 -8.34 8.28
N LYS A 33 16.18 -9.30 8.52
CA LYS A 33 15.23 -9.78 7.50
C LYS A 33 13.89 -9.07 7.67
N LYS A 34 13.35 -8.61 6.56
CA LYS A 34 11.95 -8.15 6.50
C LYS A 34 11.02 -9.36 6.33
N ASN A 35 9.84 -9.28 6.90
CA ASN A 35 8.80 -10.28 6.71
C ASN A 35 7.53 -9.63 6.13
N ASN A 36 7.71 -8.78 5.13
CA ASN A 36 6.62 -8.11 4.47
C ASN A 36 5.78 -9.11 3.66
N LYS A 37 4.47 -8.99 3.77
CA LYS A 37 3.49 -9.80 3.03
C LYS A 37 2.66 -8.98 2.05
N VAL A 38 3.00 -7.69 1.93
CA VAL A 38 2.43 -6.76 0.96
C VAL A 38 3.52 -6.33 -0.01
N ALA A 39 3.21 -6.34 -1.30
CA ALA A 39 4.06 -5.78 -2.34
C ALA A 39 3.34 -4.68 -3.11
N LEU A 40 4.12 -3.72 -3.64
CA LEU A 40 3.67 -2.70 -4.57
C LEU A 40 4.40 -2.91 -5.90
N LEU A 41 3.66 -3.13 -6.98
CA LEU A 41 4.24 -3.36 -8.30
C LEU A 41 4.64 -2.03 -8.92
N TYR A 42 5.91 -1.90 -9.30
CA TYR A 42 6.43 -0.73 -10.01
C TYR A 42 6.80 -1.11 -11.44
N SER A 43 6.19 -0.44 -12.41
CA SER A 43 6.47 -0.62 -13.85
C SER A 43 7.07 0.65 -14.44
N ILE A 44 8.35 0.59 -14.80
CA ILE A 44 9.03 1.71 -15.46
C ILE A 44 8.44 1.97 -16.85
N ASP A 45 8.02 0.91 -17.56
CA ASP A 45 7.43 1.04 -18.89
C ASP A 45 6.08 1.75 -18.82
N SER A 46 5.23 1.40 -17.84
CA SER A 46 3.96 2.11 -17.59
C SER A 46 4.21 3.57 -17.18
N PHE A 47 5.22 3.82 -16.34
CA PHE A 47 5.61 5.18 -15.95
C PHE A 47 5.96 6.03 -17.18
N HIS A 48 6.82 5.53 -18.08
CA HIS A 48 7.19 6.25 -19.31
C HIS A 48 6.03 6.39 -20.28
N ALA A 49 5.26 5.31 -20.51
CA ALA A 49 4.15 5.35 -21.45
C ALA A 49 3.05 6.34 -21.03
N ILE A 50 2.75 6.43 -19.75
CA ILE A 50 1.74 7.37 -19.22
C ILE A 50 2.20 8.84 -19.35
N GLN A 51 3.50 9.13 -19.45
CA GLN A 51 3.98 10.48 -19.76
C GLN A 51 3.55 10.94 -21.16
N TYR A 52 3.43 10.03 -22.12
CA TYR A 52 2.95 10.32 -23.49
C TYR A 52 1.44 10.22 -23.62
N MET A 53 0.78 9.42 -22.77
CA MET A 53 -0.65 9.19 -22.74
C MET A 53 -1.21 9.47 -21.35
N PRO A 54 -1.11 10.73 -20.86
CA PRO A 54 -1.48 11.09 -19.50
C PRO A 54 -2.98 10.87 -19.25
N PHE A 55 -3.31 10.64 -17.98
CA PHE A 55 -4.72 10.57 -17.57
C PHE A 55 -5.34 11.97 -17.54
N ASP A 56 -4.59 12.93 -16.99
CA ASP A 56 -4.96 14.31 -16.77
C ASP A 56 -3.67 15.09 -16.42
N ASP A 57 -3.69 16.42 -16.54
CA ASP A 57 -2.53 17.27 -16.19
C ASP A 57 -2.17 17.24 -14.72
N ARG A 58 -3.10 16.82 -13.85
CA ARG A 58 -2.97 16.79 -12.39
C ARG A 58 -2.50 15.45 -11.83
N VAL A 59 -2.72 14.36 -12.55
CA VAL A 59 -2.48 13.00 -12.07
C VAL A 59 -1.71 12.20 -13.10
N ASN A 60 -0.57 11.70 -12.67
CA ASN A 60 0.30 10.83 -13.47
C ASN A 60 0.57 9.50 -12.73
N TYR A 61 1.38 8.65 -13.31
CA TYR A 61 1.74 7.36 -12.72
C TYR A 61 2.32 7.50 -11.29
N GLN A 62 3.25 8.43 -11.09
CA GLN A 62 3.88 8.63 -9.78
C GLN A 62 2.90 9.14 -8.73
N THR A 63 1.94 10.00 -9.12
CA THR A 63 0.90 10.48 -8.20
C THR A 63 0.10 9.30 -7.65
N VAL A 64 -0.35 8.38 -8.51
CA VAL A 64 -1.10 7.20 -8.09
C VAL A 64 -0.24 6.24 -7.27
N LEU A 65 1.00 5.98 -7.71
CA LEU A 65 1.97 5.16 -6.97
C LEU A 65 2.19 5.69 -5.55
N HIS A 66 2.46 7.00 -5.42
CA HIS A 66 2.68 7.64 -4.12
C HIS A 66 1.43 7.63 -3.25
N GLN A 67 0.25 7.79 -3.82
CA GLN A 67 -1.02 7.71 -3.10
C GLN A 67 -1.22 6.31 -2.51
N MET A 68 -1.07 5.27 -3.32
CA MET A 68 -1.20 3.87 -2.88
C MET A 68 -0.15 3.51 -1.83
N TYR A 69 1.12 3.87 -2.07
CA TYR A 69 2.19 3.66 -1.08
C TYR A 69 1.93 4.44 0.21
N GLY A 70 1.53 5.71 0.10
CA GLY A 70 1.20 6.57 1.24
C GLY A 70 0.06 6.01 2.09
N ALA A 71 -0.97 5.44 1.47
CA ALA A 71 -2.06 4.77 2.17
C ALA A 71 -1.56 3.53 2.94
N LEU A 72 -0.76 2.66 2.31
CA LEU A 72 -0.14 1.52 2.98
C LEU A 72 0.80 1.95 4.12
N TYR A 73 1.56 3.04 3.91
CA TYR A 73 2.42 3.61 4.94
C TYR A 73 1.62 4.10 6.16
N ARG A 74 0.50 4.82 5.93
CA ARG A 74 -0.40 5.27 7.00
C ARG A 74 -1.05 4.11 7.75
N LEU A 75 -1.35 3.02 7.05
CA LEU A 75 -1.87 1.76 7.61
C LEU A 75 -0.79 0.90 8.30
N ASN A 76 0.43 1.41 8.46
CA ASN A 76 1.53 0.66 9.05
C ASN A 76 1.86 -0.68 8.35
N ALA A 77 1.41 -0.89 7.12
CA ALA A 77 1.77 -2.07 6.35
C ALA A 77 3.25 -2.02 5.91
N GLY A 78 3.99 -3.09 6.16
CA GLY A 78 5.31 -3.27 5.59
C GLY A 78 5.21 -3.64 4.11
N VAL A 79 5.87 -2.88 3.23
CA VAL A 79 5.74 -3.00 1.78
C VAL A 79 7.10 -3.24 1.14
N ASP A 80 7.18 -4.21 0.24
CA ASP A 80 8.29 -4.39 -0.69
C ASP A 80 7.87 -3.96 -2.10
N PHE A 81 8.84 -3.53 -2.90
CA PHE A 81 8.61 -3.28 -4.31
C PHE A 81 8.89 -4.55 -5.12
N VAL A 82 7.96 -4.85 -6.04
CA VAL A 82 8.13 -5.89 -7.06
C VAL A 82 8.03 -5.26 -8.45
N PHE A 83 8.64 -5.91 -9.42
CA PHE A 83 8.75 -5.42 -10.78
C PHE A 83 8.11 -6.43 -11.76
N PRO A 84 7.82 -6.02 -13.01
CA PRO A 84 7.24 -6.92 -14.02
C PRO A 84 7.99 -8.25 -14.20
N ASN A 85 9.30 -8.26 -14.03
CA ASN A 85 10.15 -9.45 -14.13
C ASN A 85 10.38 -10.19 -12.80
N SER A 86 9.82 -9.73 -11.69
CA SER A 86 9.93 -10.42 -10.39
C SER A 86 9.29 -11.80 -10.46
N THR A 87 9.94 -12.80 -9.89
CA THR A 87 9.46 -14.20 -9.86
C THR A 87 8.85 -14.63 -8.55
N ASN A 88 8.92 -13.77 -7.53
CA ASN A 88 8.57 -14.08 -6.14
C ASN A 88 7.21 -13.54 -5.70
N PHE A 89 6.21 -13.44 -6.57
CA PHE A 89 4.86 -12.98 -6.21
C PHE A 89 4.23 -13.85 -5.11
N SER A 90 4.54 -15.16 -5.10
CA SER A 90 4.04 -16.11 -4.10
C SER A 90 4.52 -15.83 -2.66
N ASP A 91 5.54 -14.99 -2.45
CA ASP A 91 6.00 -14.63 -1.11
C ASP A 91 5.04 -13.67 -0.41
N TYR A 92 4.15 -13.03 -1.17
CA TYR A 92 3.21 -12.03 -0.72
C TYR A 92 1.79 -12.59 -0.62
N LYS A 93 0.96 -11.92 0.18
CA LYS A 93 -0.48 -12.17 0.28
C LYS A 93 -1.31 -11.10 -0.42
N LEU A 94 -0.79 -9.90 -0.49
CA LEU A 94 -1.41 -8.76 -1.16
C LEU A 94 -0.39 -8.11 -2.10
N ILE A 95 -0.78 -7.91 -3.36
CA ILE A 95 -0.02 -7.09 -4.32
C ILE A 95 -0.91 -5.92 -4.74
N VAL A 96 -0.39 -4.71 -4.57
CA VAL A 96 -1.04 -3.47 -5.03
C VAL A 96 -0.40 -3.07 -6.35
N VAL A 97 -1.23 -2.80 -7.33
CA VAL A 97 -0.82 -2.57 -8.73
C VAL A 97 -1.29 -1.17 -9.15
N PRO A 98 -0.40 -0.16 -9.09
CA PRO A 98 -0.66 1.14 -9.72
C PRO A 98 -0.96 0.97 -11.21
N PRO A 99 -1.38 2.03 -11.95
CA PRO A 99 -1.80 1.89 -13.34
C PRO A 99 -0.80 1.12 -14.20
N LEU A 100 -1.00 -0.18 -14.35
CA LEU A 100 -0.16 -1.08 -15.16
C LEU A 100 -0.56 -0.98 -16.63
N TYR A 101 -0.38 0.23 -17.19
CA TYR A 101 -0.81 0.57 -18.55
C TYR A 101 -0.14 -0.32 -19.60
N VAL A 102 1.18 -0.47 -19.51
CA VAL A 102 1.99 -1.35 -20.35
C VAL A 102 2.30 -2.64 -19.60
N ALA A 103 1.91 -3.76 -20.20
CA ALA A 103 2.23 -5.09 -19.66
C ALA A 103 2.24 -6.13 -20.78
N ASP A 104 3.12 -7.11 -20.71
CA ASP A 104 3.01 -8.30 -21.55
C ASP A 104 1.92 -9.25 -21.05
N ASP A 105 1.52 -10.18 -21.88
CA ASP A 105 0.51 -11.18 -21.52
C ASP A 105 0.98 -12.11 -20.41
N ALA A 106 2.28 -12.38 -20.35
CA ALA A 106 2.86 -13.27 -19.35
C ALA A 106 2.75 -12.69 -17.94
N LEU A 107 3.01 -11.38 -17.77
CA LEU A 107 2.82 -10.70 -16.50
C LEU A 107 1.36 -10.69 -16.06
N LEU A 108 0.43 -10.33 -16.96
CA LEU A 108 -1.00 -10.31 -16.62
C LEU A 108 -1.52 -11.70 -16.25
N LYS A 109 -1.07 -12.75 -16.93
CA LYS A 109 -1.39 -14.15 -16.58
C LYS A 109 -0.78 -14.57 -15.23
N ARG A 110 0.45 -14.13 -14.91
CA ARG A 110 1.07 -14.40 -13.60
C ARG A 110 0.31 -13.70 -12.46
N LEU A 111 -0.17 -12.48 -12.67
CA LEU A 111 -1.01 -11.77 -11.71
C LEU A 111 -2.35 -12.49 -11.52
N ALA A 112 -2.99 -12.95 -12.59
CA ALA A 112 -4.21 -13.77 -12.50
C ALA A 112 -3.97 -15.08 -11.75
N GLU A 113 -2.86 -15.77 -12.04
CA GLU A 113 -2.48 -16.99 -11.36
C GLU A 113 -2.20 -16.79 -9.87
N PHE A 114 -1.56 -15.67 -9.50
CA PHE A 114 -1.36 -15.28 -8.10
C PHE A 114 -2.71 -15.20 -7.35
N VAL A 115 -3.73 -14.58 -7.96
CA VAL A 115 -5.09 -14.54 -7.39
C VAL A 115 -5.70 -15.95 -7.32
N ARG A 116 -5.59 -16.74 -8.38
CA ARG A 116 -6.14 -18.09 -8.43
C ARG A 116 -5.61 -18.97 -7.28
N GLN A 117 -4.34 -18.78 -6.90
CA GLN A 117 -3.67 -19.49 -5.82
C GLN A 117 -4.02 -19.01 -4.42
N GLY A 118 -4.68 -17.88 -4.27
CA GLY A 118 -5.12 -17.34 -2.98
C GLY A 118 -4.52 -15.98 -2.60
N GLY A 119 -3.77 -15.36 -3.51
CA GLY A 119 -3.32 -13.99 -3.35
C GLY A 119 -4.46 -12.98 -3.56
N HIS A 120 -4.25 -11.77 -3.05
CA HIS A 120 -5.18 -10.65 -3.24
C HIS A 120 -4.51 -9.57 -4.08
N LEU A 121 -5.24 -9.04 -5.08
CA LEU A 121 -4.79 -7.90 -5.88
C LEU A 121 -5.68 -6.69 -5.60
N VAL A 122 -5.08 -5.51 -5.54
CA VAL A 122 -5.74 -4.22 -5.76
C VAL A 122 -5.12 -3.61 -6.99
N VAL A 123 -5.92 -3.39 -8.03
CA VAL A 123 -5.45 -2.97 -9.35
C VAL A 123 -6.09 -1.63 -9.72
N ALA A 124 -5.28 -0.64 -10.06
CA ALA A 124 -5.76 0.67 -10.49
C ALA A 124 -6.19 0.67 -11.96
N PHE A 125 -7.00 1.67 -12.28
CA PHE A 125 -7.51 1.94 -13.63
C PHE A 125 -6.41 1.91 -14.71
N LYS A 126 -6.82 1.71 -15.95
CA LYS A 126 -5.97 1.65 -17.16
C LYS A 126 -4.94 0.51 -17.14
N SER A 127 -5.05 -0.45 -16.22
CA SER A 127 -4.16 -1.61 -16.16
C SER A 127 -4.51 -2.63 -17.27
N GLY A 128 -3.46 -3.21 -17.90
CA GLY A 128 -3.62 -4.20 -18.99
C GLY A 128 -4.15 -3.60 -20.29
N PHE A 129 -4.10 -2.28 -20.48
CA PHE A 129 -4.65 -1.60 -21.65
C PHE A 129 -3.76 -1.71 -22.88
N ALA A 130 -2.44 -1.57 -22.73
CA ALA A 130 -1.47 -1.71 -23.81
C ALA A 130 -0.55 -2.93 -23.58
N ASN A 131 0.00 -3.45 -24.67
CA ASN A 131 1.00 -4.51 -24.63
C ASN A 131 2.41 -3.96 -24.34
N GLU A 132 3.44 -4.81 -24.35
CA GLU A 132 4.84 -4.47 -24.08
C GLU A 132 5.46 -3.46 -25.07
N TYR A 133 4.81 -3.26 -26.22
CA TYR A 133 5.22 -2.27 -27.24
C TYR A 133 4.43 -0.96 -27.11
N SER A 134 3.70 -0.74 -26.00
CA SER A 134 2.79 0.38 -25.80
C SER A 134 1.67 0.47 -26.84
N THR A 135 1.39 -0.63 -27.56
CA THR A 135 0.28 -0.72 -28.49
C THR A 135 -0.99 -1.10 -27.75
N VAL A 136 -2.05 -0.33 -27.95
CA VAL A 136 -3.37 -0.65 -27.39
C VAL A 136 -3.81 -2.05 -27.83
N ARG A 137 -4.25 -2.85 -26.89
CA ARG A 137 -4.73 -4.21 -27.18
C ARG A 137 -6.01 -4.16 -28.01
N TRP A 138 -6.13 -5.06 -28.97
CA TRP A 138 -7.35 -5.24 -29.76
C TRP A 138 -8.43 -6.03 -29.00
N THR A 139 -8.09 -6.64 -27.85
CA THR A 139 -9.01 -7.33 -26.95
C THR A 139 -9.66 -6.35 -25.98
N LYS A 140 -10.84 -6.69 -25.45
CA LYS A 140 -11.50 -5.90 -24.40
C LYS A 140 -10.59 -5.78 -23.16
N ALA A 141 -10.47 -4.57 -22.64
CA ALA A 141 -9.70 -4.34 -21.42
C ALA A 141 -10.39 -5.01 -20.20
N PRO A 142 -9.61 -5.48 -19.22
CA PRO A 142 -8.17 -5.40 -19.04
C PRO A 142 -7.35 -6.55 -19.71
N GLY A 143 -7.73 -7.01 -20.89
CA GLY A 143 -7.02 -8.01 -21.67
C GLY A 143 -6.93 -9.37 -20.96
N PRO A 144 -5.74 -10.00 -20.87
CA PRO A 144 -5.57 -11.30 -20.22
C PRO A 144 -5.99 -11.34 -18.73
N LEU A 145 -6.15 -10.18 -18.09
CA LEU A 145 -6.59 -10.12 -16.70
C LEU A 145 -8.12 -10.18 -16.56
N ARG A 146 -8.89 -10.09 -17.67
CA ARG A 146 -10.36 -9.99 -17.68
C ARG A 146 -11.05 -11.06 -16.85
N GLU A 147 -10.64 -12.32 -16.99
CA GLU A 147 -11.26 -13.43 -16.26
C GLU A 147 -11.06 -13.28 -14.75
N ALA A 148 -9.83 -12.99 -14.32
CA ALA A 148 -9.53 -12.77 -12.90
C ALA A 148 -10.20 -11.49 -12.37
N ALA A 149 -10.32 -10.45 -13.18
CA ALA A 149 -11.01 -9.21 -12.85
C ALA A 149 -12.54 -9.36 -12.82
N GLY A 150 -13.08 -10.31 -13.58
CA GLY A 150 -14.51 -10.61 -13.65
C GLY A 150 -15.34 -9.54 -14.34
N PHE A 151 -14.73 -8.73 -15.18
CA PHE A 151 -15.37 -7.67 -15.94
C PHE A 151 -14.60 -7.34 -17.22
N TYR A 152 -15.19 -6.54 -18.07
CA TYR A 152 -14.49 -5.86 -19.15
C TYR A 152 -14.95 -4.41 -19.28
N TYR A 153 -14.18 -3.60 -20.01
CA TYR A 153 -14.61 -2.30 -20.48
C TYR A 153 -14.07 -2.02 -21.89
N GLN A 154 -14.73 -1.11 -22.62
CA GLN A 154 -14.35 -0.67 -23.96
C GLN A 154 -14.30 0.85 -24.03
N GLU A 155 -14.95 1.53 -23.11
CA GLU A 155 -15.08 2.99 -23.06
C GLU A 155 -14.58 3.52 -21.72
N PHE A 156 -14.09 4.74 -21.75
CA PHE A 156 -13.66 5.50 -20.58
C PHE A 156 -13.84 7.00 -20.85
N ALA A 157 -13.80 7.79 -19.79
CA ALA A 157 -13.89 9.24 -19.87
C ALA A 157 -13.00 9.93 -18.83
N ASN A 158 -12.61 11.16 -19.14
CA ASN A 158 -12.02 12.05 -18.14
C ASN A 158 -13.12 12.67 -17.27
N ILE A 159 -12.95 12.59 -15.95
CA ILE A 159 -13.81 13.27 -14.98
C ILE A 159 -13.23 14.66 -14.69
N ARG A 160 -13.87 15.70 -15.18
CA ARG A 160 -13.42 17.09 -14.98
C ARG A 160 -13.75 17.63 -13.58
N GLN A 161 -14.92 17.26 -13.05
CA GLN A 161 -15.39 17.64 -11.71
C GLN A 161 -15.50 16.37 -10.85
N PRO A 162 -15.06 16.40 -9.58
CA PRO A 162 -15.18 15.23 -8.71
C PRO A 162 -16.63 14.75 -8.63
N LEU A 163 -16.81 13.43 -8.68
CA LEU A 163 -18.08 12.74 -8.51
C LEU A 163 -18.10 12.05 -7.14
N LYS A 164 -19.28 11.95 -6.52
CA LYS A 164 -19.47 11.09 -5.35
C LYS A 164 -19.70 9.65 -5.77
N LEU A 165 -19.40 8.73 -4.86
CA LEU A 165 -19.92 7.36 -4.94
C LEU A 165 -21.27 7.29 -4.25
N LYS A 166 -22.21 6.57 -4.87
CA LYS A 166 -23.60 6.51 -4.44
C LYS A 166 -23.73 5.87 -3.05
N GLY A 167 -24.35 6.60 -2.11
CA GLY A 167 -24.71 6.10 -0.80
C GLY A 167 -23.54 5.89 0.19
N ASP A 168 -22.37 6.48 -0.07
CA ASP A 168 -21.17 6.32 0.77
C ASP A 168 -20.90 4.85 1.16
N PRO A 169 -20.66 3.97 0.19
CA PRO A 169 -20.63 2.53 0.40
C PRO A 169 -19.49 2.06 1.32
N LEU A 170 -18.48 2.91 1.53
CA LEU A 170 -17.33 2.62 2.38
C LEU A 170 -17.37 3.34 3.75
N GLY A 171 -18.41 4.13 4.01
CA GLY A 171 -18.65 4.78 5.30
C GLY A 171 -17.58 5.80 5.69
N ILE A 172 -17.09 6.61 4.76
CA ILE A 172 -16.00 7.58 4.99
C ILE A 172 -16.44 9.04 5.03
N GLY A 173 -17.74 9.29 4.85
CA GLY A 173 -18.34 10.62 4.83
C GLY A 173 -18.23 11.33 3.48
N ASP A 174 -19.20 12.17 3.20
CA ASP A 174 -19.42 12.86 1.92
C ASP A 174 -18.19 13.62 1.40
N GLU A 175 -17.41 14.24 2.28
CA GLU A 175 -16.23 15.02 1.91
C GLU A 175 -15.12 14.15 1.33
N ASN A 176 -15.00 12.92 1.80
CA ASN A 176 -13.98 11.97 1.38
C ASN A 176 -14.48 11.00 0.29
N ASN A 177 -15.80 10.80 0.20
CA ASN A 177 -16.46 9.88 -0.73
C ASN A 177 -16.51 10.48 -2.15
N LYS A 178 -15.35 10.78 -2.73
CA LYS A 178 -15.21 11.43 -4.04
C LYS A 178 -14.17 10.70 -4.91
N VAL A 179 -14.44 10.70 -6.21
CA VAL A 179 -13.57 10.18 -7.26
C VAL A 179 -13.41 11.22 -8.35
N SER A 180 -12.32 11.16 -9.11
CA SER A 180 -12.03 12.19 -10.10
C SER A 180 -11.11 11.67 -11.21
N VAL A 181 -10.78 12.53 -12.16
CA VAL A 181 -9.78 12.35 -13.21
C VAL A 181 -10.21 11.35 -14.28
N TRP A 182 -10.54 10.12 -13.91
CA TRP A 182 -10.74 8.99 -14.83
C TRP A 182 -11.96 8.16 -14.46
N ALA A 183 -12.72 7.70 -15.44
CA ALA A 183 -13.80 6.73 -15.25
C ALA A 183 -13.76 5.70 -16.38
N GLU A 184 -13.67 4.44 -16.04
CA GLU A 184 -13.86 3.32 -16.94
C GLU A 184 -15.31 2.83 -16.88
N PHE A 185 -15.92 2.56 -18.04
CA PHE A 185 -17.30 2.09 -18.12
C PHE A 185 -17.31 0.57 -17.96
N ILE A 186 -17.08 0.15 -16.71
CA ILE A 186 -16.93 -1.27 -16.35
C ILE A 186 -18.25 -2.00 -16.54
N ILE A 187 -18.19 -3.14 -17.25
CA ILE A 187 -19.30 -4.06 -17.46
C ILE A 187 -18.97 -5.34 -16.69
N PRO A 188 -19.57 -5.56 -15.51
CA PRO A 188 -19.34 -6.76 -14.71
C PRO A 188 -19.80 -8.03 -15.43
N GLU A 189 -19.04 -9.12 -15.27
CA GLU A 189 -19.37 -10.47 -15.72
C GLU A 189 -19.57 -11.40 -14.51
N THR A 190 -18.56 -11.49 -13.66
CA THR A 190 -18.59 -12.24 -12.40
C THR A 190 -18.21 -11.36 -11.21
N ALA A 191 -17.70 -10.16 -11.49
CA ALA A 191 -17.32 -9.22 -10.44
C ALA A 191 -18.54 -8.60 -9.75
N GLU A 192 -18.42 -8.41 -8.45
CA GLU A 192 -19.34 -7.64 -7.62
C GLU A 192 -19.01 -6.15 -7.73
N ALA A 193 -20.04 -5.30 -7.87
CA ALA A 193 -19.91 -3.86 -7.78
C ALA A 193 -19.82 -3.43 -6.31
N LEU A 194 -18.65 -2.92 -5.90
CA LEU A 194 -18.47 -2.37 -4.55
C LEU A 194 -19.02 -0.95 -4.43
N ALA A 195 -18.94 -0.18 -5.50
CA ALA A 195 -19.43 1.20 -5.52
C ALA A 195 -19.78 1.64 -6.95
N ASN A 196 -20.86 2.41 -7.10
CA ASN A 196 -21.25 3.07 -8.33
C ASN A 196 -21.07 4.58 -8.22
N TYR A 197 -20.91 5.26 -9.35
CA TYR A 197 -20.91 6.73 -9.37
C TYR A 197 -22.31 7.27 -9.02
N ASP A 198 -22.36 8.32 -8.21
CA ASP A 198 -23.59 9.09 -7.98
C ASP A 198 -23.75 10.15 -9.08
N HIS A 199 -24.17 9.71 -10.25
CA HIS A 199 -24.32 10.56 -11.43
C HIS A 199 -25.32 9.96 -12.41
N PRO A 200 -26.22 10.76 -13.05
CA PRO A 200 -27.23 10.25 -13.98
C PRO A 200 -26.69 9.44 -15.16
N PHE A 201 -25.52 9.82 -15.68
CA PHE A 201 -24.87 9.12 -16.78
C PHE A 201 -23.89 8.05 -16.28
N TYR A 202 -22.89 8.41 -15.45
CA TYR A 202 -21.85 7.49 -14.98
C TYR A 202 -22.36 6.42 -14.00
N GLY A 203 -23.46 6.68 -13.29
CA GLY A 203 -24.04 5.75 -12.33
C GLY A 203 -24.54 4.42 -12.92
N LYS A 204 -24.51 4.27 -14.24
CA LYS A 204 -24.80 3.01 -14.94
C LYS A 204 -23.67 1.98 -14.77
N TRP A 205 -22.46 2.43 -14.47
CA TRP A 205 -21.26 1.58 -14.33
C TRP A 205 -20.69 1.65 -12.91
N PRO A 206 -20.16 0.56 -12.38
CA PRO A 206 -19.43 0.60 -11.13
C PRO A 206 -18.10 1.35 -11.28
N ALA A 207 -17.74 2.10 -10.26
CA ALA A 207 -16.44 2.74 -10.10
C ALA A 207 -15.40 1.80 -9.48
N LEU A 208 -15.88 0.90 -8.61
CA LEU A 208 -15.08 -0.07 -7.89
C LEU A 208 -15.73 -1.45 -8.00
N THR A 209 -14.92 -2.47 -8.28
CA THR A 209 -15.40 -3.86 -8.36
C THR A 209 -14.49 -4.80 -7.59
N ARG A 210 -15.02 -5.96 -7.21
CA ARG A 210 -14.26 -7.08 -6.68
C ARG A 210 -14.71 -8.36 -7.33
N ASN A 211 -13.74 -9.20 -7.67
CA ASN A 211 -14.02 -10.54 -8.15
C ASN A 211 -13.30 -11.58 -7.29
N LYS A 212 -13.99 -12.67 -6.98
CA LYS A 212 -13.37 -13.87 -6.43
C LYS A 212 -12.89 -14.74 -7.58
N TYR A 213 -11.60 -15.02 -7.62
CA TYR A 213 -11.01 -15.86 -8.65
C TYR A 213 -10.14 -16.94 -8.02
N GLY A 214 -10.53 -18.19 -8.18
CA GLY A 214 -9.91 -19.31 -7.46
C GLY A 214 -10.04 -19.14 -5.95
N LYS A 215 -8.92 -19.04 -5.24
CA LYS A 215 -8.87 -18.89 -3.77
C LYS A 215 -8.69 -17.45 -3.30
N GLY A 216 -8.37 -16.53 -4.20
CA GLY A 216 -8.10 -15.13 -3.89
C GLY A 216 -9.14 -14.17 -4.43
N THR A 217 -8.81 -12.88 -4.41
CA THR A 217 -9.67 -11.80 -4.90
C THR A 217 -8.88 -10.78 -5.70
N LEU A 218 -9.53 -10.17 -6.69
CA LEU A 218 -9.06 -8.98 -7.37
C LEU A 218 -10.05 -7.85 -7.13
N THR A 219 -9.58 -6.78 -6.47
CA THR A 219 -10.30 -5.51 -6.34
C THR A 219 -9.78 -4.56 -7.41
N TYR A 220 -10.67 -3.94 -8.16
CA TYR A 220 -10.32 -3.04 -9.25
C TYR A 220 -10.87 -1.64 -9.00
N GLU A 221 -10.01 -0.66 -9.17
CA GLU A 221 -10.30 0.77 -9.03
C GLU A 221 -10.39 1.38 -10.43
N GLY A 222 -11.60 1.45 -11.01
CA GLY A 222 -11.85 1.99 -12.35
C GLY A 222 -11.80 3.52 -12.43
N THR A 223 -11.29 4.19 -11.40
CA THR A 223 -11.26 5.64 -11.24
C THR A 223 -10.14 6.06 -10.29
N TYR A 224 -9.83 7.36 -10.25
CA TYR A 224 -8.89 7.91 -9.28
C TYR A 224 -9.62 8.32 -7.99
N LEU A 225 -9.17 7.78 -6.87
CA LEU A 225 -9.79 7.88 -5.55
C LEU A 225 -9.26 9.08 -4.76
N THR A 226 -10.01 9.55 -3.76
CA THR A 226 -9.44 10.38 -2.68
C THR A 226 -8.51 9.54 -1.80
N ASP A 227 -7.62 10.19 -1.06
CA ASP A 227 -6.68 9.50 -0.15
C ASP A 227 -7.39 8.63 0.89
N LYS A 228 -8.54 9.07 1.38
CA LYS A 228 -9.34 8.32 2.36
C LYS A 228 -10.04 7.11 1.76
N LEU A 229 -10.53 7.22 0.53
CA LEU A 229 -11.06 6.06 -0.21
C LEU A 229 -9.95 5.05 -0.45
N GLN A 230 -8.79 5.49 -0.94
CA GLN A 230 -7.63 4.62 -1.17
C GLN A 230 -7.20 3.89 0.10
N GLU A 231 -7.12 4.60 1.22
CA GLU A 231 -6.79 4.03 2.52
C GLU A 231 -7.81 2.97 2.96
N LYS A 232 -9.11 3.26 2.77
CA LYS A 232 -10.19 2.33 3.11
C LYS A 232 -10.18 1.05 2.25
N ILE A 233 -9.97 1.18 0.94
CA ILE A 233 -9.85 0.02 0.02
C ILE A 233 -8.65 -0.84 0.39
N LEU A 234 -7.51 -0.22 0.69
CA LEU A 234 -6.31 -0.97 1.07
C LEU A 234 -6.43 -1.62 2.46
N LEU A 235 -7.10 -0.96 3.41
CA LEU A 235 -7.41 -1.59 4.70
C LEU A 235 -8.31 -2.82 4.53
N ASP A 236 -9.32 -2.71 3.67
CA ASP A 236 -10.20 -3.83 3.35
C ASP A 236 -9.44 -4.99 2.66
N ALA A 237 -8.53 -4.66 1.75
CA ALA A 237 -7.65 -5.66 1.12
C ALA A 237 -6.70 -6.33 2.13
N LEU A 238 -6.17 -5.58 3.12
CA LEU A 238 -5.39 -6.14 4.22
C LEU A 238 -6.22 -7.09 5.09
N ASN A 239 -7.49 -6.75 5.36
CA ASN A 239 -8.42 -7.64 6.07
C ASN A 239 -8.65 -8.94 5.31
N LEU A 240 -8.94 -8.87 4.01
CA LEU A 240 -9.12 -10.04 3.15
C LEU A 240 -7.88 -10.95 3.13
N ALA A 241 -6.70 -10.34 3.11
CA ALA A 241 -5.43 -11.05 3.13
C ALA A 241 -5.04 -11.61 4.52
N GLY A 242 -5.82 -11.30 5.56
CA GLY A 242 -5.51 -11.65 6.95
C GLY A 242 -4.25 -10.95 7.48
N LEU A 243 -4.01 -9.73 7.02
CA LEU A 243 -2.85 -8.89 7.37
C LEU A 243 -3.20 -7.68 8.23
N ALA A 244 -4.48 -7.35 8.36
CA ALA A 244 -4.91 -6.28 9.25
C ALA A 244 -4.94 -6.76 10.72
N GLY A 245 -4.55 -5.87 11.63
CA GLY A 245 -4.47 -6.18 13.04
C GLY A 245 -4.28 -4.93 13.92
N PRO A 246 -3.63 -5.06 15.08
CA PRO A 246 -3.44 -3.95 16.01
C PRO A 246 -2.66 -2.76 15.44
N ASP A 247 -1.75 -3.00 14.51
CA ASP A 247 -0.91 -1.96 13.92
C ASP A 247 -1.70 -0.92 13.16
N GLN A 248 -2.81 -1.32 12.53
CA GLN A 248 -3.72 -0.43 11.80
C GLN A 248 -4.58 0.43 12.73
N GLN A 249 -4.58 0.13 14.03
CA GLN A 249 -5.33 0.86 15.07
C GLN A 249 -4.46 1.88 15.81
N LEU A 250 -3.15 1.93 15.53
CA LEU A 250 -2.24 2.91 16.13
C LEU A 250 -2.62 4.33 15.72
N SER A 251 -2.31 5.29 16.60
CA SER A 251 -2.52 6.71 16.26
C SER A 251 -1.75 7.09 15.00
N ALA A 252 -2.26 8.09 14.29
CA ALA A 252 -1.63 8.57 13.05
C ALA A 252 -0.18 9.06 13.23
N SER A 253 0.23 9.35 14.46
CA SER A 253 1.60 9.78 14.80
C SER A 253 2.54 8.62 15.09
N VAL A 254 2.02 7.41 15.33
CA VAL A 254 2.84 6.23 15.63
C VAL A 254 3.01 5.38 14.39
N ARG A 255 4.26 5.12 14.05
CA ARG A 255 4.62 4.17 12.98
C ARG A 255 5.25 2.93 13.59
N VAL A 256 4.89 1.77 13.04
CA VAL A 256 5.52 0.50 13.41
C VAL A 256 6.10 -0.18 12.17
N ARG A 257 7.24 -0.83 12.38
CA ARG A 257 7.87 -1.72 11.38
C ARG A 257 8.35 -2.98 12.07
N HIS A 258 8.38 -4.06 11.32
CA HIS A 258 8.76 -5.36 11.82
C HIS A 258 9.95 -5.93 11.07
N GLY A 259 10.72 -6.75 11.77
CA GLY A 259 11.82 -7.48 11.20
C GLY A 259 12.15 -8.71 12.01
N VAL A 260 13.12 -9.46 11.52
CA VAL A 260 13.69 -10.61 12.24
C VAL A 260 15.18 -10.37 12.38
N SER A 261 15.68 -10.37 13.60
CA SER A 261 17.11 -10.17 13.89
C SER A 261 17.97 -11.31 13.31
N ASN A 262 19.27 -11.11 13.26
CA ASN A 262 20.21 -12.17 12.86
C ASN A 262 20.22 -13.37 13.83
N MET A 263 19.61 -13.24 15.00
CA MET A 263 19.39 -14.32 15.96
C MET A 263 18.04 -15.03 15.79
N GLY A 264 17.27 -14.69 14.75
CA GLY A 264 15.95 -15.28 14.46
C GLY A 264 14.82 -14.77 15.35
N LYS A 265 15.01 -13.66 16.07
CA LYS A 265 14.00 -13.07 16.95
C LYS A 265 13.23 -11.98 16.24
N ASN A 266 11.93 -11.89 16.49
CA ASN A 266 11.10 -10.80 15.99
C ASN A 266 11.49 -9.48 16.63
N LEU A 267 11.48 -8.44 15.83
CA LEU A 267 11.75 -7.06 16.21
C LEU A 267 10.59 -6.16 15.80
N HIS A 268 10.23 -5.26 16.70
CA HIS A 268 9.16 -4.28 16.50
C HIS A 268 9.70 -2.88 16.75
N TYR A 269 9.71 -2.04 15.70
CA TYR A 269 10.20 -0.66 15.73
C TYR A 269 9.00 0.27 15.82
N TYR A 270 8.78 0.88 16.96
CA TYR A 270 7.76 1.90 17.15
C TYR A 270 8.41 3.27 17.14
N LEU A 271 7.85 4.18 16.34
CA LEU A 271 8.37 5.54 16.17
C LEU A 271 7.24 6.54 16.38
N ASN A 272 7.46 7.53 17.24
CA ASN A 272 6.54 8.63 17.43
C ASN A 272 6.97 9.82 16.56
N TYR A 273 6.21 10.09 15.50
CA TYR A 273 6.44 11.24 14.60
C TYR A 273 5.62 12.47 15.03
N SER A 274 5.61 12.77 16.31
CA SER A 274 4.93 13.98 16.81
C SER A 274 5.67 14.65 17.96
N SER A 275 5.33 15.91 18.21
CA SER A 275 5.80 16.67 19.35
C SER A 275 5.07 16.36 20.67
N SER A 276 4.14 15.39 20.65
CA SER A 276 3.35 14.97 21.81
C SER A 276 3.68 13.55 22.21
N LYS A 277 3.59 13.27 23.50
CA LYS A 277 3.68 11.90 24.04
C LYS A 277 2.58 11.02 23.41
N GLN A 278 2.95 9.82 23.00
CA GLN A 278 2.04 8.80 22.47
C GLN A 278 2.06 7.58 23.40
N THR A 279 0.90 6.95 23.52
CA THR A 279 0.74 5.71 24.30
C THR A 279 -0.01 4.69 23.46
N PHE A 280 0.43 3.46 23.45
CA PHE A 280 -0.25 2.35 22.79
C PHE A 280 -0.10 1.06 23.58
N THR A 281 -0.98 0.08 23.33
CA THR A 281 -0.88 -1.25 23.93
C THR A 281 0.00 -2.14 23.04
N TYR A 282 1.05 -2.72 23.59
CA TYR A 282 1.94 -3.63 22.89
C TYR A 282 1.27 -4.99 22.64
N PRO A 283 1.02 -5.40 21.37
CA PRO A 283 0.15 -6.54 21.09
C PRO A 283 0.91 -7.89 20.94
N TYR A 284 2.22 -7.85 20.83
CA TYR A 284 3.06 -9.00 20.49
C TYR A 284 3.57 -9.77 21.71
N ALA A 285 4.38 -10.81 21.49
CA ALA A 285 4.98 -11.58 22.59
C ALA A 285 5.90 -10.71 23.45
N SER A 286 5.97 -11.03 24.74
CA SER A 286 6.81 -10.28 25.69
C SER A 286 8.24 -10.22 25.22
N GLY A 287 8.87 -9.06 25.32
CA GLY A 287 10.20 -8.79 24.82
C GLY A 287 11.01 -7.86 25.71
N THR A 288 12.05 -7.31 25.16
CA THR A 288 12.91 -6.32 25.80
C THR A 288 13.12 -5.16 24.83
N ASP A 289 12.88 -3.94 25.27
CA ASP A 289 13.28 -2.76 24.54
C ASP A 289 14.82 -2.67 24.55
N MET A 290 15.40 -2.74 23.38
CA MET A 290 16.85 -2.84 23.21
C MET A 290 17.59 -1.55 23.58
N LEU A 291 16.92 -0.40 23.55
CA LEU A 291 17.51 0.91 23.87
C LEU A 291 17.48 1.18 25.36
N THR A 292 16.35 0.92 26.02
CA THR A 292 16.17 1.18 27.44
C THR A 292 16.48 -0.02 28.34
N ARG A 293 16.64 -1.21 27.76
CA ARG A 293 16.83 -2.50 28.46
C ARG A 293 15.64 -2.91 29.31
N LYS A 294 14.51 -2.22 29.21
CA LYS A 294 13.30 -2.54 29.97
C LYS A 294 12.55 -3.70 29.34
N ARG A 295 11.98 -4.54 30.19
CA ARG A 295 11.03 -5.57 29.77
C ARG A 295 9.73 -4.91 29.34
N VAL A 296 9.14 -5.43 28.28
CA VAL A 296 7.83 -5.06 27.76
C VAL A 296 6.99 -6.32 27.66
N ASP A 297 5.94 -6.41 28.43
CA ASP A 297 5.05 -7.57 28.40
C ASP A 297 3.92 -7.38 27.39
N LYS A 298 3.38 -8.50 26.89
CA LYS A 298 2.21 -8.49 26.03
C LYS A 298 1.05 -7.76 26.74
N SER A 299 0.33 -6.95 26.01
CA SER A 299 -0.77 -6.10 26.51
C SER A 299 -0.35 -4.98 27.46
N GLN A 300 0.94 -4.75 27.65
CA GLN A 300 1.45 -3.61 28.41
C GLN A 300 1.28 -2.31 27.63
N ALA A 301 0.97 -1.22 28.35
CA ALA A 301 1.03 0.13 27.80
C ALA A 301 2.49 0.55 27.59
N VAL A 302 2.82 0.99 26.39
CA VAL A 302 4.12 1.54 26.01
C VAL A 302 3.95 3.04 25.74
N GLU A 303 4.81 3.83 26.35
CA GLU A 303 4.84 5.28 26.20
C GLU A 303 6.08 5.70 25.41
N LEU A 304 5.86 6.51 24.39
CA LEU A 304 6.91 7.17 23.62
C LEU A 304 6.84 8.67 23.84
N GLY A 305 7.95 9.27 24.25
CA GLY A 305 8.07 10.71 24.30
C GLY A 305 7.97 11.37 22.92
N PRO A 306 7.99 12.72 22.83
CA PRO A 306 8.05 13.42 21.54
C PRO A 306 9.27 12.98 20.71
N TRP A 307 9.04 12.62 19.44
CA TRP A 307 10.10 12.20 18.49
C TRP A 307 10.95 11.02 18.99
N ASP A 308 10.38 10.19 19.85
CA ASP A 308 11.03 9.05 20.48
C ASP A 308 10.72 7.74 19.76
N LEU A 309 11.47 6.70 20.10
CA LEU A 309 11.28 5.37 19.51
C LEU A 309 11.49 4.27 20.56
N ALA A 310 10.87 3.12 20.32
CA ALA A 310 11.16 1.87 21.04
C ALA A 310 11.52 0.77 20.05
N LEU A 311 12.53 -0.02 20.37
CA LEU A 311 12.96 -1.16 19.59
C LEU A 311 12.84 -2.42 20.44
N ILE A 312 11.72 -3.13 20.27
CA ILE A 312 11.37 -4.27 21.11
C ILE A 312 11.75 -5.58 20.41
N GLU A 313 12.66 -6.36 21.01
CA GLU A 313 13.00 -7.72 20.58
C GLU A 313 12.21 -8.72 21.43
N GLU A 314 11.44 -9.60 20.76
CA GLU A 314 10.75 -10.71 21.43
C GLU A 314 11.73 -11.69 22.07
N ARG A 315 11.31 -12.37 23.13
CA ARG A 315 12.14 -13.34 23.85
C ARG A 315 12.24 -14.70 23.16
#